data_adf5ba6709504b74b71df22bb5788af1
#
_entry.id   adf5ba6709504b74b71df22bb5788af1
#
_cell.length_a   1.000
_cell.length_b   1.000
_cell.length_c   1.000
_cell.angle_alpha   90.00
_cell.angle_beta   90.00
_cell.angle_gamma   90.00
#
_symmetry.space_group_name_H-M   'P 1'
#
loop_
_entity.id
_entity.type
_entity.pdbx_description
1 polymer ?
#
loop_
_entity_poly.entity_id
_entity_poly.type
_entity_poly.pdbx_seq_one_letter_code
_entity_poly.pdbx_strand_id
1 'polypeptide(L)'
;MLLAKDWKDYELTQTSDGYKLERWKDVYLLRPDPQIIWHQENAFQGKQIHAKYIRSNTGGGHWENLKSTPTSWQVRYKNLTFNIKQMGFKHTGLFPEQAVNWDFMMDKIKRANRSISVLNLFAYTGGATVACLAAGASVVHVDSSRGMVDWCKENVEASGLKDKPVRYIVDDVLKFVKREIRRGHHYDAIIMDPPSYGRGANGEVWSIEKNLNELLNLCVCLLYTSDAA
;
A
#
# COMPACT_ATOMS: atom_id res chain seq x y z
N MET A 1 13.14 11.14 -13.70
CA MET A 1 12.35 9.94 -13.43
C MET A 1 12.78 9.39 -12.07
N LEU A 2 11.85 9.18 -11.14
CA LEU A 2 12.13 8.57 -9.84
C LEU A 2 12.02 7.05 -9.97
N LEU A 3 13.00 6.31 -9.50
CA LEU A 3 13.06 4.86 -9.57
C LEU A 3 13.31 4.25 -8.19
N ALA A 4 12.58 3.20 -7.83
CA ALA A 4 12.80 2.41 -6.62
C ALA A 4 13.98 1.44 -6.83
N LYS A 5 15.21 1.96 -6.76
CA LYS A 5 16.43 1.19 -7.09
C LYS A 5 16.92 0.26 -5.95
N ASP A 6 16.45 0.48 -4.73
CA ASP A 6 17.00 -0.16 -3.54
C ASP A 6 16.31 -1.49 -3.18
N TRP A 7 15.42 -1.98 -4.04
CA TRP A 7 14.85 -3.31 -3.88
C TRP A 7 15.91 -4.40 -4.07
N LYS A 8 16.04 -5.28 -3.07
CA LYS A 8 16.84 -6.51 -3.15
C LYS A 8 15.95 -7.75 -3.22
N ASP A 9 14.83 -7.71 -2.52
CA ASP A 9 13.89 -8.83 -2.41
C ASP A 9 12.75 -8.78 -3.43
N TYR A 10 12.69 -7.72 -4.25
CA TYR A 10 11.70 -7.61 -5.32
C TYR A 10 12.36 -7.26 -6.66
N GLU A 11 11.85 -7.86 -7.73
CA GLU A 11 12.26 -7.56 -9.09
C GLU A 11 11.12 -7.88 -10.06
N LEU A 12 10.84 -6.95 -10.98
CA LEU A 12 10.01 -7.21 -12.14
C LEU A 12 10.91 -7.86 -13.21
N THR A 13 10.82 -9.19 -13.34
CA THR A 13 11.77 -9.95 -14.17
C THR A 13 11.37 -10.01 -15.63
N GLN A 14 10.06 -10.02 -15.93
CA GLN A 14 9.56 -10.16 -17.29
C GLN A 14 8.13 -9.66 -17.43
N THR A 15 7.80 -9.12 -18.61
CA THR A 15 6.45 -8.62 -18.94
C THR A 15 6.10 -8.97 -20.37
N SER A 16 4.89 -9.49 -20.63
CA SER A 16 4.35 -9.76 -21.97
C SER A 16 2.85 -10.06 -21.89
N ASP A 17 2.10 -9.73 -22.93
CA ASP A 17 0.74 -10.20 -23.18
C ASP A 17 -0.22 -10.08 -21.97
N GLY A 18 -0.19 -8.96 -21.30
CA GLY A 18 -1.05 -8.70 -20.13
C GLY A 18 -0.61 -9.42 -18.85
N TYR A 19 0.62 -9.91 -18.79
CA TYR A 19 1.19 -10.57 -17.62
C TYR A 19 2.54 -9.99 -17.23
N LYS A 20 2.83 -10.06 -15.93
CA LYS A 20 4.13 -9.77 -15.34
C LYS A 20 4.61 -10.91 -14.47
N LEU A 21 5.88 -11.27 -14.63
CA LEU A 21 6.60 -12.19 -13.77
C LEU A 21 7.43 -11.39 -12.79
N GLU A 22 7.17 -11.59 -11.52
CA GLU A 22 7.82 -10.88 -10.43
C GLU A 22 8.53 -11.86 -9.51
N ARG A 23 9.74 -11.50 -9.11
CA ARG A 23 10.46 -12.18 -8.04
C ARG A 23 10.20 -11.46 -6.71
N TRP A 24 9.74 -12.20 -5.73
CA TRP A 24 9.49 -11.77 -4.37
C TRP A 24 10.36 -12.60 -3.42
N LYS A 25 11.63 -12.18 -3.22
CA LYS A 25 12.70 -12.93 -2.60
C LYS A 25 12.98 -14.21 -3.39
N ASP A 26 12.60 -15.39 -2.89
CA ASP A 26 12.82 -16.67 -3.56
C ASP A 26 11.56 -17.17 -4.31
N VAL A 27 10.47 -16.42 -4.25
CA VAL A 27 9.17 -16.79 -4.84
C VAL A 27 8.92 -16.00 -6.12
N TYR A 28 8.61 -16.70 -7.21
CA TYR A 28 8.29 -16.10 -8.50
C TYR A 28 6.79 -16.21 -8.77
N LEU A 29 6.13 -15.08 -8.98
CA LEU A 29 4.70 -14.97 -9.19
C LEU A 29 4.39 -14.42 -10.57
N LEU A 30 3.57 -15.12 -11.35
CA LEU A 30 3.04 -14.65 -12.62
C LEU A 30 1.64 -14.08 -12.41
N ARG A 31 1.49 -12.77 -12.60
CA ARG A 31 0.25 -12.05 -12.32
C ARG A 31 -0.26 -11.30 -13.55
N PRO A 32 -1.59 -11.21 -13.76
CA PRO A 32 -2.15 -10.41 -14.85
C PRO A 32 -1.98 -8.92 -14.57
N ASP A 33 -1.54 -8.20 -15.59
CA ASP A 33 -1.48 -6.74 -15.62
C ASP A 33 -1.90 -6.23 -17.01
N PRO A 34 -3.16 -5.77 -17.16
CA PRO A 34 -3.72 -5.40 -18.47
C PRO A 34 -3.06 -4.16 -19.10
N GLN A 35 -2.24 -3.44 -18.37
CA GLN A 35 -1.47 -2.32 -18.92
C GLN A 35 -0.28 -2.79 -19.78
N ILE A 36 0.09 -4.07 -19.67
CA ILE A 36 1.16 -4.69 -20.47
C ILE A 36 0.57 -5.13 -21.80
N ILE A 37 0.52 -4.22 -22.76
CA ILE A 37 -0.07 -4.42 -24.09
C ILE A 37 0.92 -4.92 -25.14
N TRP A 38 2.21 -4.98 -24.80
CA TRP A 38 3.25 -5.46 -25.71
C TRP A 38 3.41 -6.96 -25.64
N HIS A 39 3.84 -7.53 -26.78
CA HIS A 39 4.19 -8.93 -26.92
C HIS A 39 5.72 -9.09 -26.91
N GLN A 40 6.20 -10.11 -26.23
CA GLN A 40 7.57 -10.55 -26.27
C GLN A 40 7.61 -12.08 -26.49
N GLU A 41 8.20 -12.48 -27.57
CA GLU A 41 8.28 -13.90 -27.95
C GLU A 41 8.98 -14.71 -26.85
N ASN A 42 8.38 -15.85 -26.50
CA ASN A 42 8.88 -16.77 -25.48
C ASN A 42 9.18 -16.13 -24.10
N ALA A 43 8.47 -15.03 -23.74
CA ALA A 43 8.73 -14.23 -22.54
C ALA A 43 8.86 -15.04 -21.25
N PHE A 44 8.02 -16.05 -21.08
CA PHE A 44 7.95 -16.84 -19.85
C PHE A 44 8.50 -18.28 -20.02
N GLN A 45 8.98 -18.64 -21.23
CA GLN A 45 9.52 -19.97 -21.50
C GLN A 45 10.78 -20.22 -20.67
N GLY A 46 10.87 -21.40 -20.04
CA GLY A 46 12.02 -21.78 -19.21
C GLY A 46 12.19 -20.96 -17.93
N LYS A 47 11.29 -20.00 -17.64
CA LYS A 47 11.35 -19.21 -16.41
C LYS A 47 10.82 -20.01 -15.22
N GLN A 48 11.40 -19.75 -14.06
CA GLN A 48 10.89 -20.28 -12.82
C GLN A 48 9.59 -19.55 -12.46
N ILE A 49 8.50 -20.28 -12.26
CA ILE A 49 7.22 -19.77 -11.80
C ILE A 49 6.76 -20.65 -10.64
N HIS A 50 6.49 -20.05 -9.48
CA HIS A 50 5.99 -20.77 -8.32
C HIS A 50 4.47 -20.78 -8.29
N ALA A 51 3.84 -19.66 -8.62
CA ALA A 51 2.40 -19.56 -8.71
C ALA A 51 1.96 -18.59 -9.80
N LYS A 52 0.80 -18.85 -10.37
CA LYS A 52 0.15 -18.01 -11.37
C LYS A 52 -1.24 -17.62 -10.88
N TYR A 53 -1.61 -16.35 -11.04
CA TYR A 53 -2.97 -15.92 -10.78
C TYR A 53 -3.82 -16.06 -12.05
N ILE A 54 -4.88 -16.86 -11.98
CA ILE A 54 -5.84 -17.08 -13.06
C ILE A 54 -7.05 -16.20 -12.82
N ARG A 55 -7.38 -15.33 -13.79
CA ARG A 55 -8.60 -14.52 -13.73
C ARG A 55 -9.83 -15.36 -14.06
N SER A 56 -10.92 -15.14 -13.33
CA SER A 56 -12.24 -15.65 -13.66
C SER A 56 -12.93 -14.71 -14.67
N ASN A 57 -13.76 -15.26 -15.54
CA ASN A 57 -14.59 -14.48 -16.46
C ASN A 57 -15.73 -13.72 -15.77
N THR A 58 -16.04 -14.08 -14.52
CA THR A 58 -17.09 -13.45 -13.70
C THR A 58 -16.54 -12.44 -12.68
N GLY A 59 -15.26 -12.11 -12.76
CA GLY A 59 -14.55 -11.26 -11.81
C GLY A 59 -13.78 -12.06 -10.74
N GLY A 60 -12.74 -11.46 -10.19
CA GLY A 60 -11.84 -12.15 -9.26
C GLY A 60 -10.94 -13.18 -9.94
N GLY A 61 -10.69 -14.30 -9.28
CA GLY A 61 -9.83 -15.38 -9.77
C GLY A 61 -9.23 -16.20 -8.61
N HIS A 62 -8.23 -17.00 -8.92
CA HIS A 62 -7.54 -17.86 -7.94
C HIS A 62 -6.06 -18.01 -8.27
N TRP A 63 -5.28 -18.43 -7.29
CA TRP A 63 -3.89 -18.80 -7.47
C TRP A 63 -3.77 -20.28 -7.82
N GLU A 64 -3.06 -20.56 -8.88
CA GLU A 64 -2.58 -21.89 -9.25
C GLU A 64 -1.13 -22.02 -8.78
N ASN A 65 -0.88 -22.86 -7.79
CA ASN A 65 0.47 -23.14 -7.30
C ASN A 65 1.12 -24.23 -8.15
N LEU A 66 2.14 -23.87 -8.91
CA LEU A 66 2.93 -24.78 -9.78
C LEU A 66 4.08 -25.43 -9.00
N LYS A 67 4.50 -24.79 -7.89
CA LYS A 67 5.52 -25.29 -6.97
C LYS A 67 5.10 -24.98 -5.54
N SER A 68 5.75 -25.63 -4.58
CA SER A 68 5.55 -25.29 -3.16
C SER A 68 5.82 -23.83 -2.92
N THR A 69 4.82 -23.12 -2.38
CA THR A 69 4.87 -21.69 -2.11
C THR A 69 4.52 -21.48 -0.64
N PRO A 70 5.29 -20.70 0.12
CA PRO A 70 4.94 -20.36 1.49
C PRO A 70 3.56 -19.70 1.57
N THR A 71 2.82 -19.93 2.64
CA THR A 71 1.54 -19.25 2.90
C THR A 71 1.72 -17.76 3.15
N SER A 72 2.86 -17.38 3.74
CA SER A 72 3.32 -16.00 3.90
C SER A 72 4.84 -15.96 3.99
N TRP A 73 5.44 -14.86 3.57
CA TRP A 73 6.89 -14.66 3.69
C TRP A 73 7.20 -13.17 3.79
N GLN A 74 8.44 -12.83 4.13
CA GLN A 74 8.88 -11.45 4.31
C GLN A 74 9.75 -10.98 3.16
N VAL A 75 9.55 -9.71 2.76
CA VAL A 75 10.39 -8.97 1.83
C VAL A 75 10.87 -7.68 2.48
N ARG A 76 12.03 -7.20 2.08
CA ARG A 76 12.67 -6.01 2.64
C ARG A 76 12.89 -4.95 1.58
N TYR A 77 12.62 -3.71 1.98
CA TYR A 77 13.05 -2.52 1.27
C TYR A 77 13.85 -1.65 2.23
N LYS A 78 15.16 -1.50 2.00
CA LYS A 78 16.09 -0.86 2.95
C LYS A 78 15.94 -1.49 4.34
N ASN A 79 15.56 -0.71 5.34
CA ASN A 79 15.33 -1.16 6.71
C ASN A 79 13.86 -1.50 7.02
N LEU A 80 12.99 -1.46 6.04
CA LEU A 80 11.58 -1.80 6.18
C LEU A 80 11.36 -3.27 5.83
N THR A 81 10.52 -3.95 6.61
CA THR A 81 10.16 -5.36 6.41
C THR A 81 8.66 -5.49 6.26
N PHE A 82 8.23 -6.20 5.24
CA PHE A 82 6.82 -6.40 4.93
C PHE A 82 6.49 -7.88 4.84
N ASN A 83 5.42 -8.29 5.51
CA ASN A 83 4.82 -9.60 5.32
C ASN A 83 3.98 -9.58 4.04
N ILE A 84 4.14 -10.56 3.18
CA ILE A 84 3.35 -10.74 1.97
C ILE A 84 2.79 -12.15 1.91
N LYS A 85 1.66 -12.30 1.21
CA LYS A 85 0.98 -13.58 1.00
C LYS A 85 0.12 -13.53 -0.26
N GLN A 86 -0.18 -14.69 -0.81
CA GLN A 86 -1.21 -14.80 -1.85
C GLN A 86 -2.57 -14.45 -1.24
N MET A 87 -3.27 -13.49 -1.83
CA MET A 87 -4.62 -13.10 -1.42
C MET A 87 -5.67 -13.79 -2.30
N GLY A 88 -6.95 -13.70 -1.91
CA GLY A 88 -8.06 -14.19 -2.75
C GLY A 88 -8.20 -13.48 -4.09
N PHE A 89 -7.37 -12.47 -4.36
CA PHE A 89 -7.24 -11.76 -5.63
C PHE A 89 -5.76 -11.61 -5.99
N LYS A 90 -5.45 -11.03 -7.16
CA LYS A 90 -4.09 -10.96 -7.73
C LYS A 90 -3.01 -10.27 -6.87
N HIS A 91 -3.40 -9.56 -5.82
CA HIS A 91 -2.46 -8.79 -4.98
C HIS A 91 -1.77 -9.68 -3.93
N THR A 92 -0.61 -9.21 -3.49
CA THR A 92 0.25 -9.89 -2.51
C THR A 92 0.35 -9.15 -1.18
N GLY A 93 -0.38 -8.05 -1.03
CA GLY A 93 -0.35 -7.20 0.15
C GLY A 93 0.63 -6.03 0.06
N LEU A 94 1.40 -5.91 -1.02
CA LEU A 94 2.35 -4.80 -1.19
C LEU A 94 2.39 -4.33 -2.65
N PHE A 95 2.62 -3.03 -2.83
CA PHE A 95 2.84 -2.37 -4.11
C PHE A 95 4.29 -1.86 -4.15
N PRO A 96 5.22 -2.60 -4.77
CA PRO A 96 6.65 -2.28 -4.72
C PRO A 96 7.01 -0.95 -5.38
N GLU A 97 6.23 -0.52 -6.37
CA GLU A 97 6.35 0.77 -7.04
C GLU A 97 6.19 1.96 -6.10
N GLN A 98 5.45 1.78 -5.00
CA GLN A 98 5.26 2.81 -3.98
C GLN A 98 6.54 3.13 -3.18
N ALA A 99 7.59 2.36 -3.33
CA ALA A 99 8.85 2.58 -2.61
C ALA A 99 9.48 3.95 -2.93
N VAL A 100 9.27 4.50 -4.12
CA VAL A 100 9.69 5.88 -4.45
C VAL A 100 8.97 6.93 -3.59
N ASN A 101 7.68 6.70 -3.33
CA ASN A 101 6.89 7.56 -2.46
C ASN A 101 7.32 7.40 -0.99
N TRP A 102 7.65 6.16 -0.56
CA TRP A 102 8.19 5.94 0.79
C TRP A 102 9.48 6.69 1.00
N ASP A 103 10.42 6.65 0.04
CA ASP A 103 11.67 7.39 0.11
C ASP A 103 11.44 8.90 0.17
N PHE A 104 10.53 9.42 -0.66
CA PHE A 104 10.15 10.83 -0.64
C PHE A 104 9.59 11.26 0.73
N MET A 105 8.64 10.48 1.28
CA MET A 105 8.05 10.77 2.58
C MET A 105 9.08 10.71 3.71
N MET A 106 9.91 9.67 3.72
CA MET A 106 10.97 9.52 4.73
C MET A 106 11.96 10.68 4.69
N ASP A 107 12.36 11.13 3.50
CA ASP A 107 13.25 12.27 3.33
C ASP A 107 12.61 13.57 3.84
N LYS A 108 11.35 13.84 3.48
CA LYS A 108 10.62 15.02 3.94
C LYS A 108 10.46 15.06 5.46
N ILE A 109 10.08 13.93 6.07
CA ILE A 109 9.91 13.83 7.52
C ILE A 109 11.24 14.09 8.24
N LYS A 110 12.35 13.47 7.79
CA LYS A 110 13.67 13.66 8.39
C LYS A 110 14.18 15.10 8.27
N ARG A 111 13.94 15.75 7.12
CA ARG A 111 14.38 17.14 6.87
C ARG A 111 13.55 18.18 7.63
N ALA A 112 12.35 17.86 8.04
CA ALA A 112 11.51 18.78 8.80
C ALA A 112 12.12 19.22 10.13
N ASN A 113 13.02 18.38 10.71
CA ASN A 113 13.74 18.62 11.95
C ASN A 113 12.82 19.01 13.15
N ARG A 114 11.62 18.49 13.14
CA ARG A 114 10.58 18.59 14.18
C ARG A 114 9.68 17.37 14.18
N SER A 115 8.86 17.20 15.19
CA SER A 115 7.83 16.17 15.21
C SER A 115 6.82 16.39 14.07
N ILE A 116 6.53 15.32 13.33
CA ILE A 116 5.59 15.31 12.20
C ILE A 116 4.45 14.36 12.51
N SER A 117 3.22 14.83 12.34
CA SER A 117 2.00 14.02 12.40
C SER A 117 1.46 13.76 11.00
N VAL A 118 1.23 12.49 10.67
CA VAL A 118 0.77 12.05 9.34
C VAL A 118 -0.57 11.35 9.45
N LEU A 119 -1.52 11.75 8.62
CA LEU A 119 -2.77 11.03 8.39
C LEU A 119 -2.64 10.20 7.10
N ASN A 120 -2.72 8.88 7.20
CA ASN A 120 -2.69 7.97 6.06
C ASN A 120 -4.09 7.37 5.85
N LEU A 121 -4.73 7.74 4.75
CA LEU A 121 -6.08 7.34 4.34
C LEU A 121 -6.03 6.28 3.23
N PHE A 122 -6.97 5.34 3.21
CA PHE A 122 -6.92 4.15 2.35
C PHE A 122 -5.60 3.40 2.52
N ALA A 123 -5.20 3.27 3.79
CA ALA A 123 -3.82 2.99 4.14
C ALA A 123 -3.39 1.54 3.89
N TYR A 124 -4.34 0.66 3.51
CA TYR A 124 -4.12 -0.73 3.10
C TYR A 124 -3.29 -1.51 4.14
N THR A 125 -2.27 -2.26 3.71
CA THR A 125 -1.36 -3.02 4.59
C THR A 125 -0.26 -2.18 5.22
N GLY A 126 -0.29 -0.85 5.03
CA GLY A 126 0.53 0.10 5.75
C GLY A 126 1.93 0.35 5.19
N GLY A 127 2.20 0.16 3.90
CA GLY A 127 3.52 0.47 3.34
C GLY A 127 3.98 1.90 3.65
N ALA A 128 3.13 2.91 3.39
CA ALA A 128 3.40 4.31 3.71
C ALA A 128 3.46 4.55 5.23
N THR A 129 2.61 3.88 6.01
CA THR A 129 2.61 3.97 7.49
C THR A 129 3.95 3.53 8.06
N VAL A 130 4.45 2.35 7.65
CA VAL A 130 5.74 1.81 8.09
C VAL A 130 6.88 2.77 7.73
N ALA A 131 6.87 3.31 6.51
CA ALA A 131 7.89 4.26 6.05
C ALA A 131 7.89 5.55 6.88
N CYS A 132 6.72 6.14 7.15
CA CYS A 132 6.60 7.35 7.97
C CYS A 132 7.05 7.12 9.42
N LEU A 133 6.66 5.99 10.04
CA LEU A 133 7.09 5.60 11.38
C LEU A 133 8.61 5.40 11.47
N ALA A 134 9.22 4.76 10.46
CA ALA A 134 10.66 4.56 10.37
C ALA A 134 11.44 5.88 10.25
N ALA A 135 10.80 6.90 9.68
CA ALA A 135 11.36 8.25 9.58
C ALA A 135 11.15 9.10 10.86
N GLY A 136 10.38 8.62 11.84
CA GLY A 136 10.17 9.27 13.12
C GLY A 136 8.85 10.05 13.24
N ALA A 137 7.94 9.94 12.28
CA ALA A 137 6.61 10.55 12.38
C ALA A 137 5.69 9.80 13.34
N SER A 138 4.67 10.48 13.86
CA SER A 138 3.47 9.85 14.40
C SER A 138 2.45 9.64 13.26
N VAL A 139 1.74 8.51 13.25
CA VAL A 139 0.85 8.17 12.13
C VAL A 139 -0.53 7.78 12.63
N VAL A 140 -1.56 8.30 11.97
CA VAL A 140 -2.92 7.77 12.04
C VAL A 140 -3.20 6.99 10.76
N HIS A 141 -3.31 5.68 10.90
CA HIS A 141 -3.55 4.73 9.81
C HIS A 141 -5.05 4.42 9.74
N VAL A 142 -5.69 4.73 8.61
CA VAL A 142 -7.14 4.57 8.41
C VAL A 142 -7.39 3.69 7.20
N ASP A 143 -8.08 2.58 7.42
CA ASP A 143 -8.60 1.71 6.35
C ASP A 143 -9.95 1.11 6.78
N SER A 144 -10.84 0.89 5.84
CA SER A 144 -12.17 0.30 6.13
C SER A 144 -12.11 -1.20 6.41
N SER A 145 -11.05 -1.87 5.99
CA SER A 145 -10.85 -3.31 6.16
C SER A 145 -10.05 -3.62 7.43
N ARG A 146 -10.69 -4.26 8.40
CA ARG A 146 -10.01 -4.75 9.61
C ARG A 146 -8.79 -5.62 9.28
N GLY A 147 -8.93 -6.54 8.31
CA GLY A 147 -7.84 -7.43 7.92
C GLY A 147 -6.62 -6.68 7.37
N MET A 148 -6.83 -5.55 6.66
CA MET A 148 -5.73 -4.71 6.18
C MET A 148 -5.06 -3.94 7.33
N VAL A 149 -5.85 -3.42 8.26
CA VAL A 149 -5.33 -2.75 9.46
C VAL A 149 -4.54 -3.71 10.35
N ASP A 150 -5.03 -4.94 10.54
CA ASP A 150 -4.29 -5.95 11.31
C ASP A 150 -2.98 -6.35 10.60
N TRP A 151 -3.01 -6.48 9.27
CA TRP A 151 -1.79 -6.72 8.50
C TRP A 151 -0.79 -5.55 8.58
N CYS A 152 -1.27 -4.30 8.65
CA CYS A 152 -0.40 -3.17 8.92
C CYS A 152 0.32 -3.29 10.26
N LYS A 153 -0.37 -3.73 11.32
CA LYS A 153 0.27 -3.98 12.64
C LYS A 153 1.39 -5.02 12.53
N GLU A 154 1.13 -6.13 11.80
CA GLU A 154 2.14 -7.15 11.54
C GLU A 154 3.37 -6.57 10.79
N ASN A 155 3.17 -5.67 9.83
CA ASN A 155 4.24 -5.02 9.08
C ASN A 155 5.03 -4.02 9.95
N VAL A 156 4.35 -3.27 10.80
CA VAL A 156 4.99 -2.37 11.78
C VAL A 156 5.85 -3.16 12.76
N GLU A 157 5.34 -4.28 13.28
CA GLU A 157 6.08 -5.16 14.18
C GLU A 157 7.27 -5.84 13.48
N ALA A 158 7.09 -6.37 12.26
CA ALA A 158 8.14 -6.97 11.45
C ALA A 158 9.28 -6.00 11.12
N SER A 159 8.96 -4.70 11.04
CA SER A 159 9.94 -3.62 10.82
C SER A 159 10.59 -3.12 12.11
N GLY A 160 10.31 -3.72 13.29
CA GLY A 160 10.86 -3.31 14.58
C GLY A 160 10.33 -1.95 15.08
N LEU A 161 9.12 -1.57 14.65
CA LEU A 161 8.54 -0.24 14.93
C LEU A 161 7.34 -0.30 15.90
N LYS A 162 7.16 -1.41 16.62
CA LYS A 162 6.02 -1.66 17.51
C LYS A 162 5.74 -0.53 18.51
N ASP A 163 6.81 0.07 19.06
CA ASP A 163 6.74 1.11 20.07
C ASP A 163 6.64 2.53 19.50
N LYS A 164 6.51 2.67 18.17
CA LYS A 164 6.36 3.96 17.52
C LYS A 164 4.92 4.47 17.62
N PRO A 165 4.71 5.80 17.65
CA PRO A 165 3.40 6.40 17.84
C PRO A 165 2.50 6.19 16.60
N VAL A 166 1.65 5.17 16.64
CA VAL A 166 0.68 4.86 15.59
C VAL A 166 -0.71 4.60 16.16
N ARG A 167 -1.73 5.18 15.51
CA ARG A 167 -3.14 4.89 15.79
C ARG A 167 -3.73 4.12 14.62
N TYR A 168 -4.27 2.95 14.90
CA TYR A 168 -4.91 2.08 13.91
C TYR A 168 -6.43 2.28 13.96
N ILE A 169 -7.02 2.67 12.86
CA ILE A 169 -8.44 3.00 12.73
C ILE A 169 -9.06 2.12 11.64
N VAL A 170 -10.08 1.37 12.01
CA VAL A 170 -10.94 0.65 11.07
C VAL A 170 -12.21 1.46 10.89
N ASP A 171 -12.29 2.23 9.82
CA ASP A 171 -13.42 3.13 9.56
C ASP A 171 -13.51 3.53 8.09
N ASP A 172 -14.69 4.01 7.68
CA ASP A 172 -14.85 4.72 6.42
C ASP A 172 -14.10 6.05 6.45
N VAL A 173 -13.34 6.34 5.38
CA VAL A 173 -12.45 7.50 5.32
C VAL A 173 -13.20 8.82 5.43
N LEU A 174 -14.34 8.98 4.73
CA LEU A 174 -15.13 10.24 4.81
C LEU A 174 -15.70 10.44 6.20
N LYS A 175 -16.23 9.40 6.82
CA LYS A 175 -16.73 9.45 8.19
C LYS A 175 -15.63 9.80 9.17
N PHE A 176 -14.46 9.20 9.01
CA PHE A 176 -13.30 9.48 9.86
C PHE A 176 -12.85 10.94 9.75
N VAL A 177 -12.64 11.44 8.54
CA VAL A 177 -12.18 12.82 8.27
C VAL A 177 -13.18 13.85 8.85
N LYS A 178 -14.49 13.69 8.60
CA LYS A 178 -15.53 14.54 9.18
C LYS A 178 -15.50 14.55 10.71
N ARG A 179 -15.17 13.42 11.31
CA ARG A 179 -15.05 13.30 12.79
C ARG A 179 -13.79 13.97 13.33
N GLU A 180 -12.66 13.89 12.64
CA GLU A 180 -11.43 14.58 13.05
C GLU A 180 -11.57 16.10 12.94
N ILE A 181 -12.25 16.63 11.92
CA ILE A 181 -12.57 18.06 11.80
C ILE A 181 -13.39 18.53 13.02
N ARG A 182 -14.46 17.81 13.38
CA ARG A 182 -15.29 18.17 14.56
C ARG A 182 -14.52 18.14 15.89
N ARG A 183 -13.43 17.35 15.95
CA ARG A 183 -12.54 17.26 17.12
C ARG A 183 -11.44 18.31 17.13
N GLY A 184 -11.31 19.09 16.07
CA GLY A 184 -10.26 20.09 15.92
C GLY A 184 -8.85 19.49 15.79
N HIS A 185 -8.74 18.25 15.30
CA HIS A 185 -7.44 17.63 15.05
C HIS A 185 -6.84 18.15 13.76
N HIS A 186 -5.51 18.31 13.73
CA HIS A 186 -4.75 18.71 12.54
C HIS A 186 -3.53 17.82 12.34
N TYR A 187 -3.05 17.79 11.11
CA TYR A 187 -1.91 16.98 10.67
C TYR A 187 -0.94 17.80 9.85
N ASP A 188 0.34 17.45 9.90
CA ASP A 188 1.38 18.07 9.05
C ASP A 188 1.33 17.56 7.61
N ALA A 189 0.88 16.34 7.40
CA ALA A 189 0.75 15.74 6.08
C ALA A 189 -0.41 14.74 6.03
N ILE A 190 -1.03 14.66 4.86
CA ILE A 190 -2.05 13.66 4.54
C ILE A 190 -1.56 12.85 3.34
N ILE A 191 -1.57 11.54 3.48
CA ILE A 191 -1.27 10.57 2.43
C ILE A 191 -2.57 9.88 2.07
N MET A 192 -2.86 9.74 0.78
CA MET A 192 -4.00 8.96 0.33
C MET A 192 -3.71 8.31 -1.02
N ASP A 193 -4.17 7.07 -1.18
CA ASP A 193 -4.16 6.32 -2.44
C ASP A 193 -5.55 5.68 -2.63
N PRO A 194 -6.56 6.50 -2.96
CA PRO A 194 -7.95 6.04 -3.02
C PRO A 194 -8.16 5.06 -4.19
N PRO A 195 -8.86 3.93 -3.96
CA PRO A 195 -9.25 3.05 -5.05
C PRO A 195 -10.28 3.74 -5.96
N SER A 196 -10.39 3.29 -7.21
CA SER A 196 -11.43 3.77 -8.12
C SER A 196 -12.84 3.49 -7.57
N TYR A 197 -13.01 2.32 -6.91
CA TYR A 197 -14.25 1.89 -6.27
C TYR A 197 -13.95 1.03 -5.05
N GLY A 198 -14.79 1.13 -4.00
CA GLY A 198 -14.69 0.31 -2.80
C GLY A 198 -16.01 0.22 -2.04
N ARG A 199 -16.11 -0.79 -1.18
CA ARG A 199 -17.22 -0.94 -0.22
C ARG A 199 -16.66 -1.03 1.19
N GLY A 200 -17.22 -0.25 2.08
CA GLY A 200 -16.96 -0.33 3.51
C GLY A 200 -17.70 -1.49 4.17
N ALA A 201 -17.30 -1.82 5.38
CA ALA A 201 -17.85 -2.94 6.14
C ALA A 201 -19.35 -2.79 6.49
N ASN A 202 -19.85 -1.56 6.58
CA ASN A 202 -21.24 -1.26 6.94
C ASN A 202 -22.07 -0.81 5.72
N GLY A 203 -21.65 -1.16 4.51
CA GLY A 203 -22.37 -0.84 3.27
C GLY A 203 -22.03 0.53 2.68
N GLU A 204 -21.06 1.25 3.22
CA GLU A 204 -20.55 2.47 2.60
C GLU A 204 -20.03 2.17 1.20
N VAL A 205 -20.27 3.10 0.26
CA VAL A 205 -19.78 2.98 -1.11
C VAL A 205 -18.87 4.16 -1.41
N TRP A 206 -17.62 3.84 -1.71
CA TRP A 206 -16.65 4.78 -2.25
C TRP A 206 -16.60 4.69 -3.77
N SER A 207 -16.65 5.83 -4.44
CA SER A 207 -16.32 5.99 -5.85
C SER A 207 -15.47 7.24 -6.00
N ILE A 208 -14.31 7.10 -6.65
CA ILE A 208 -13.36 8.22 -6.82
C ILE A 208 -14.03 9.39 -7.56
N GLU A 209 -14.84 9.11 -8.58
CA GLU A 209 -15.53 10.12 -9.37
C GLU A 209 -16.53 10.95 -8.55
N LYS A 210 -17.17 10.33 -7.55
CA LYS A 210 -18.23 10.97 -6.75
C LYS A 210 -17.69 11.61 -5.48
N ASN A 211 -16.68 10.99 -4.84
CA ASN A 211 -16.31 11.30 -3.47
C ASN A 211 -14.96 12.03 -3.34
N LEU A 212 -14.11 12.02 -4.41
CA LEU A 212 -12.76 12.57 -4.28
C LEU A 212 -12.76 14.08 -3.97
N ASN A 213 -13.58 14.86 -4.67
CA ASN A 213 -13.63 16.30 -4.45
C ASN A 213 -14.10 16.65 -3.04
N GLU A 214 -15.11 15.94 -2.51
CA GLU A 214 -15.56 16.12 -1.13
C GLU A 214 -14.42 15.79 -0.15
N LEU A 215 -13.75 14.65 -0.36
CA LEU A 215 -12.65 14.23 0.50
C LEU A 215 -11.50 15.24 0.50
N LEU A 216 -11.08 15.73 -0.67
CA LEU A 216 -10.01 16.72 -0.77
C LEU A 216 -10.34 18.01 -0.02
N ASN A 217 -11.55 18.54 -0.21
CA ASN A 217 -11.99 19.76 0.49
C ASN A 217 -12.00 19.57 2.02
N LEU A 218 -12.44 18.41 2.51
CA LEU A 218 -12.40 18.09 3.93
C LEU A 218 -10.96 17.92 4.43
N CYS A 219 -10.07 17.31 3.66
CA CYS A 219 -8.68 17.10 4.04
C CYS A 219 -7.91 18.43 4.18
N VAL A 220 -8.22 19.44 3.37
CA VAL A 220 -7.61 20.78 3.50
C VAL A 220 -7.88 21.35 4.91
N CYS A 221 -9.08 21.13 5.48
CA CYS A 221 -9.41 21.57 6.84
C CYS A 221 -8.59 20.85 7.93
N LEU A 222 -7.97 19.73 7.63
CA LEU A 222 -7.17 18.96 8.58
C LEU A 222 -5.66 19.25 8.50
N LEU A 223 -5.21 19.99 7.50
CA LEU A 223 -3.80 20.36 7.38
C LEU A 223 -3.51 21.60 8.27
N TYR A 224 -2.35 21.57 8.91
CA TYR A 224 -1.80 22.80 9.44
C TYR A 224 -1.51 23.74 8.27
N THR A 225 -2.32 24.77 8.11
CA THR A 225 -2.01 25.87 7.19
C THR A 225 -1.12 26.85 7.93
N SER A 226 -0.02 27.26 7.31
CA SER A 226 0.87 28.29 7.85
C SER A 226 0.26 29.69 7.63
N ASP A 227 -1.00 29.88 8.00
CA ASP A 227 -1.60 31.22 8.09
C ASP A 227 -1.35 31.79 9.49
N ALA A 228 -0.07 31.99 9.78
CA ALA A 228 0.38 32.83 10.86
C ALA A 228 1.46 33.74 10.33
N ALA A 229 1.06 34.77 9.64
CA ALA A 229 1.84 35.98 9.45
C ALA A 229 0.99 37.18 9.78
#